data_f407d6fd1737e7f27eca29797fd55c6b
#
_entry.id   f407d6fd1737e7f27eca29797fd55c6b
#
_cell.length_a   1.000
_cell.length_b   1.000
_cell.length_c   1.000
_cell.angle_alpha   90.00
_cell.angle_beta   90.00
_cell.angle_gamma   90.00
#
_symmetry.space_group_name_H-M   'P 1'
#
loop_
_entity.id
_entity.type
_entity.pdbx_description
1 polymer ?
#
loop_
_entity_poly.entity_id
_entity_poly.type
_entity_poly.pdbx_seq_one_letter_code
_entity_poly.pdbx_strand_id
1 'polypeptide(L)'
;NEVARFLEKLKLTPIILHEQASEGETIIEKIERYSNVDFGIVLYTPCDKGGLANDGAELKYRARQNVVFEHGYLIGKLERKNVCALVKNDVEKPNDISGVVYISYDESGAWKIEIAKELKAAGYNIDFNKLF
;
A
#
# COMPACT_ATOMS: atom_id res chain seq x y z
N ASN A 1 4.20 1.03 12.96
CA ASN A 1 3.91 -0.25 12.36
C ASN A 1 5.18 -0.90 11.78
N GLU A 2 5.07 -2.16 11.43
CA GLU A 2 6.22 -2.95 10.97
C GLU A 2 6.82 -2.42 9.67
N VAL A 3 6.00 -1.97 8.76
CA VAL A 3 6.44 -1.41 7.48
C VAL A 3 7.21 -0.11 7.70
N ALA A 4 6.70 0.77 8.54
CA ALA A 4 7.37 2.03 8.86
C ALA A 4 8.74 1.78 9.49
N ARG A 5 8.82 0.84 10.43
CA ARG A 5 10.10 0.48 11.06
C ARG A 5 11.10 -0.08 10.05
N PHE A 6 10.62 -0.87 9.11
CA PHE A 6 11.46 -1.39 8.03
C PHE A 6 12.02 -0.26 7.17
N LEU A 7 11.16 0.69 6.79
CA LEU A 7 11.58 1.85 5.98
C LEU A 7 12.60 2.73 6.73
N GLU A 8 12.38 2.96 8.00
CA GLU A 8 13.32 3.73 8.82
C GLU A 8 14.69 3.03 8.91
N LYS A 9 14.69 1.72 8.99
CA LYS A 9 15.90 0.91 8.98
C LYS A 9 16.70 1.08 7.68
N LEU A 10 16.00 1.33 6.57
CA LEU A 10 16.60 1.65 5.28
C LEU A 10 16.96 3.14 5.15
N LYS A 11 16.83 3.91 6.22
CA LYS A 11 17.11 5.35 6.28
C LYS A 11 16.16 6.19 5.43
N LEU A 12 14.92 5.70 5.28
CA LEU A 12 13.85 6.45 4.64
C LEU A 12 12.95 7.05 5.72
N THR A 13 12.22 8.09 5.36
CA THR A 13 11.29 8.76 6.28
C THR A 13 9.85 8.45 5.86
N PRO A 14 9.18 7.49 6.52
CA PRO A 14 7.80 7.17 6.18
C PRO A 14 6.83 8.21 6.72
N ILE A 15 5.78 8.47 5.95
CA ILE A 15 4.64 9.27 6.38
C ILE A 15 3.44 8.32 6.40
N ILE A 16 2.84 8.15 7.57
CA ILE A 16 1.71 7.22 7.75
C ILE A 16 0.41 8.03 7.75
N LEU A 17 -0.35 7.94 6.67
CA LEU A 17 -1.56 8.75 6.49
C LEU A 17 -2.61 8.52 7.58
N HIS A 18 -2.76 7.28 8.04
CA HIS A 18 -3.75 6.96 9.06
C HIS A 18 -3.44 7.55 10.42
N GLU A 19 -2.17 7.87 10.68
CA GLU A 19 -1.73 8.47 11.94
C GLU A 19 -1.71 9.99 11.90
N GLN A 20 -1.92 10.60 10.73
CA GLN A 20 -1.97 12.04 10.62
C GLN A 20 -3.34 12.57 11.02
N ALA A 21 -3.36 13.69 11.73
CA ALA A 21 -4.62 14.34 12.11
C ALA A 21 -5.37 14.79 10.86
N SER A 22 -6.67 14.55 10.81
CA SER A 22 -7.48 14.94 9.67
C SER A 22 -7.80 16.44 9.67
N GLU A 23 -7.88 17.05 10.86
CA GLU A 23 -8.15 18.50 11.02
C GLU A 23 -9.38 18.98 10.24
N GLY A 24 -10.40 18.11 10.10
CA GLY A 24 -11.60 18.43 9.34
C GLY A 24 -11.45 18.29 7.83
N GLU A 25 -10.30 17.84 7.36
CA GLU A 25 -10.06 17.65 5.94
C GLU A 25 -10.86 16.47 5.38
N THR A 26 -11.24 16.56 4.10
CA THR A 26 -11.74 15.42 3.35
C THR A 26 -10.59 14.43 3.12
N ILE A 27 -10.92 13.21 2.72
CA ILE A 27 -9.89 12.20 2.43
C ILE A 27 -8.98 12.66 1.28
N ILE A 28 -9.53 13.32 0.27
CA ILE A 28 -8.74 13.84 -0.85
C ILE A 28 -7.77 14.91 -0.37
N GLU A 29 -8.27 15.87 0.42
CA GLU A 29 -7.43 16.95 0.96
C GLU A 29 -6.30 16.40 1.82
N LYS A 30 -6.58 15.38 2.65
CA LYS A 30 -5.58 14.74 3.49
C LYS A 30 -4.50 14.06 2.65
N ILE A 31 -4.89 13.33 1.61
CA ILE A 31 -3.94 12.68 0.71
C ILE A 31 -3.09 13.73 0.00
N GLU A 32 -3.68 14.78 -0.50
CA GLU A 32 -2.96 15.87 -1.17
C GLU A 32 -1.93 16.52 -0.24
N ARG A 33 -2.34 16.78 1.00
CA ARG A 33 -1.47 17.42 1.99
C ARG A 33 -0.23 16.60 2.31
N TYR A 34 -0.37 15.27 2.43
CA TYR A 34 0.71 14.38 2.83
C TYR A 34 1.32 13.57 1.69
N SER A 35 0.97 13.85 0.45
CA SER A 35 1.45 13.10 -0.70
C SER A 35 2.62 13.76 -1.43
N ASN A 36 3.30 14.70 -0.79
CA ASN A 36 4.55 15.24 -1.30
C ASN A 36 5.68 14.24 -1.06
N VAL A 37 5.53 13.07 -1.65
CA VAL A 37 6.42 11.92 -1.53
C VAL A 37 6.67 11.36 -2.92
N ASP A 38 7.69 10.53 -3.04
CA ASP A 38 8.10 9.96 -4.33
C ASP A 38 7.68 8.51 -4.51
N PHE A 39 7.25 7.84 -3.43
CA PHE A 39 6.87 6.44 -3.46
C PHE A 39 5.75 6.17 -2.47
N GLY A 40 4.80 5.32 -2.84
CA GLY A 40 3.67 4.93 -2.00
C GLY A 40 3.60 3.44 -1.74
N ILE A 41 3.30 3.07 -0.50
CA ILE A 41 3.03 1.69 -0.11
C ILE A 41 1.63 1.66 0.51
N VAL A 42 0.75 0.87 -0.07
CA VAL A 42 -0.64 0.76 0.36
C VAL A 42 -0.87 -0.59 1.01
N LEU A 43 -1.47 -0.61 2.19
CA LEU A 43 -1.73 -1.84 2.93
C LEU A 43 -3.16 -2.32 2.70
N TYR A 44 -3.30 -3.51 2.11
CA TYR A 44 -4.58 -4.18 1.94
C TYR A 44 -4.75 -5.18 3.09
N THR A 45 -5.58 -4.82 4.06
CA THR A 45 -5.84 -5.65 5.25
C THR A 45 -7.31 -6.05 5.29
N PRO A 46 -7.67 -7.18 5.94
CA PRO A 46 -9.05 -7.67 5.96
C PRO A 46 -9.92 -6.84 6.91
N CYS A 47 -10.41 -5.71 6.43
CA CYS A 47 -11.25 -4.79 7.20
C CYS A 47 -12.74 -4.91 6.90
N ASP A 48 -13.11 -5.58 5.81
CA ASP A 48 -14.48 -5.62 5.33
C ASP A 48 -14.73 -6.90 4.55
N LYS A 49 -15.99 -7.22 4.27
CA LYS A 49 -16.38 -8.34 3.41
C LYS A 49 -17.28 -7.83 2.30
N GLY A 50 -17.11 -8.34 1.09
CA GLY A 50 -17.91 -7.93 -0.04
C GLY A 50 -17.95 -8.99 -1.12
N GLY A 51 -18.86 -8.83 -2.06
CA GLY A 51 -19.03 -9.72 -3.20
C GLY A 51 -20.05 -9.15 -4.17
N LEU A 52 -20.41 -9.93 -5.17
CA LEU A 52 -21.43 -9.56 -6.12
C LEU A 52 -22.78 -9.38 -5.42
N ALA A 53 -23.56 -8.41 -5.87
CA ALA A 53 -24.87 -8.13 -5.30
C ALA A 53 -25.94 -9.08 -5.87
N ASN A 54 -25.79 -10.38 -5.58
CA ASN A 54 -26.77 -11.38 -5.97
C ASN A 54 -26.91 -12.43 -4.85
N ASP A 55 -28.02 -13.17 -4.89
CA ASP A 55 -28.28 -14.24 -3.94
C ASP A 55 -27.26 -15.38 -4.17
N GLY A 56 -26.69 -15.87 -3.08
CA GLY A 56 -25.72 -16.96 -3.13
C GLY A 56 -24.29 -16.54 -3.44
N ALA A 57 -24.02 -15.25 -3.61
CA ALA A 57 -22.65 -14.78 -3.79
C ALA A 57 -21.84 -15.01 -2.53
N GLU A 58 -20.63 -15.52 -2.69
CA GLU A 58 -19.68 -15.68 -1.59
C GLU A 58 -19.07 -14.33 -1.23
N LEU A 59 -19.10 -13.99 0.06
CA LEU A 59 -18.45 -12.79 0.56
C LEU A 59 -16.98 -13.08 0.85
N LYS A 60 -16.10 -12.23 0.33
CA LYS A 60 -14.65 -12.33 0.52
C LYS A 60 -14.13 -11.17 1.36
N TYR A 61 -13.05 -11.39 2.07
CA TYR A 61 -12.38 -10.31 2.78
C TYR A 61 -11.77 -9.32 1.78
N ARG A 62 -11.92 -8.06 2.09
CA ARG A 62 -11.37 -6.98 1.26
C ARG A 62 -10.92 -5.81 2.12
N ALA A 63 -10.07 -4.96 1.58
CA ALA A 63 -9.70 -3.71 2.22
C ALA A 63 -10.88 -2.75 2.24
N ARG A 64 -10.83 -1.74 3.09
CA ARG A 64 -11.81 -0.65 3.09
C ARG A 64 -11.82 0.04 1.74
N GLN A 65 -12.98 0.55 1.33
CA GLN A 65 -13.12 1.27 0.07
C GLN A 65 -12.16 2.47 -0.02
N ASN A 66 -11.92 3.15 1.10
CA ASN A 66 -10.98 4.27 1.14
C ASN A 66 -9.56 3.85 0.77
N VAL A 67 -9.14 2.65 1.15
CA VAL A 67 -7.82 2.12 0.81
C VAL A 67 -7.70 1.92 -0.71
N VAL A 68 -8.73 1.38 -1.33
CA VAL A 68 -8.77 1.18 -2.79
C VAL A 68 -8.74 2.53 -3.51
N PHE A 69 -9.50 3.50 -3.00
CA PHE A 69 -9.50 4.87 -3.54
C PHE A 69 -8.12 5.52 -3.43
N GLU A 70 -7.50 5.45 -2.25
CA GLU A 70 -6.16 6.01 -2.01
C GLU A 70 -5.13 5.38 -2.95
N HIS A 71 -5.21 4.08 -3.15
CA HIS A 71 -4.31 3.36 -4.05
C HIS A 71 -4.43 3.88 -5.48
N GLY A 72 -5.66 4.00 -6.00
CA GLY A 72 -5.89 4.55 -7.32
C GLY A 72 -5.41 6.00 -7.46
N TYR A 73 -5.66 6.82 -6.44
CA TYR A 73 -5.21 8.20 -6.43
C TYR A 73 -3.68 8.31 -6.47
N LEU A 74 -2.99 7.51 -5.66
CA LEU A 74 -1.53 7.50 -5.62
C LEU A 74 -0.93 7.02 -6.95
N ILE A 75 -1.53 6.03 -7.59
CA ILE A 75 -1.09 5.57 -8.91
C ILE A 75 -1.18 6.71 -9.92
N GLY A 76 -2.28 7.44 -9.91
CA GLY A 76 -2.46 8.58 -10.80
C GLY A 76 -1.48 9.72 -10.54
N LYS A 77 -1.13 9.93 -9.28
CA LYS A 77 -0.24 11.02 -8.88
C LYS A 77 1.25 10.67 -9.01
N LEU A 78 1.64 9.47 -8.61
CA LEU A 78 3.05 9.06 -8.53
C LEU A 78 3.49 8.15 -9.67
N GLU A 79 2.58 7.69 -10.50
CA GLU A 79 2.75 6.67 -11.53
C GLU A 79 2.84 5.25 -10.93
N ARG A 80 2.46 4.24 -11.71
CA ARG A 80 2.39 2.84 -11.25
C ARG A 80 3.72 2.31 -10.72
N LYS A 81 4.83 2.69 -11.33
CA LYS A 81 6.18 2.23 -10.93
C LYS A 81 6.60 2.71 -9.55
N ASN A 82 5.95 3.73 -9.02
CA ASN A 82 6.28 4.34 -7.73
C ASN A 82 5.26 4.00 -6.64
N VAL A 83 4.40 3.04 -6.89
CA VAL A 83 3.39 2.60 -5.92
C VAL A 83 3.33 1.09 -5.91
N CYS A 84 3.32 0.50 -4.73
CA CYS A 84 3.05 -0.92 -4.59
C CYS A 84 2.08 -1.16 -3.43
N ALA A 85 1.44 -2.32 -3.44
CA ALA A 85 0.50 -2.71 -2.41
C ALA A 85 1.00 -3.94 -1.68
N LEU A 86 0.92 -3.92 -0.35
CA LEU A 86 1.14 -5.08 0.50
C LEU A 86 -0.21 -5.67 0.84
N VAL A 87 -0.43 -6.91 0.47
CA VAL A 87 -1.74 -7.56 0.60
C VAL A 87 -1.65 -8.70 1.60
N LYS A 88 -2.45 -8.62 2.67
CA LYS A 88 -2.60 -9.72 3.63
C LYS A 88 -3.31 -10.90 2.95
N ASN A 89 -3.04 -12.11 3.41
CA ASN A 89 -3.65 -13.32 2.88
C ASN A 89 -5.18 -13.19 2.82
N ASP A 90 -5.77 -13.75 1.78
CA ASP A 90 -7.21 -13.84 1.57
C ASP A 90 -7.94 -12.52 1.34
N VAL A 91 -7.22 -11.40 1.28
CA VAL A 91 -7.83 -10.12 0.94
C VAL A 91 -8.00 -10.03 -0.57
N GLU A 92 -9.24 -9.78 -1.01
CA GLU A 92 -9.54 -9.56 -2.42
C GLU A 92 -8.92 -8.25 -2.90
N LYS A 93 -8.34 -8.26 -4.08
CA LYS A 93 -7.75 -7.07 -4.70
C LYS A 93 -8.41 -6.81 -6.05
N PRO A 94 -8.37 -5.55 -6.54
CA PRO A 94 -8.88 -5.24 -7.88
C PRO A 94 -8.18 -6.08 -8.95
N ASN A 95 -8.94 -6.61 -9.91
CA ASN A 95 -8.44 -7.60 -10.87
C ASN A 95 -7.81 -7.02 -12.13
N ASP A 96 -8.38 -5.98 -12.70
CA ASP A 96 -8.11 -5.58 -14.08
C ASP A 96 -7.11 -4.42 -14.19
N ILE A 97 -6.15 -4.32 -13.26
CA ILE A 97 -5.19 -3.23 -13.26
C ILE A 97 -3.82 -3.76 -13.66
N SER A 98 -3.49 -3.60 -14.93
CA SER A 98 -2.20 -4.01 -15.48
C SER A 98 -1.07 -3.11 -14.97
N GLY A 99 0.06 -3.72 -14.63
CA GLY A 99 1.25 -2.99 -14.19
C GLY A 99 1.23 -2.52 -12.75
N VAL A 100 0.19 -2.87 -11.99
CA VAL A 100 0.15 -2.59 -10.55
C VAL A 100 0.82 -3.73 -9.81
N VAL A 101 1.73 -3.40 -8.90
CA VAL A 101 2.49 -4.38 -8.13
C VAL A 101 1.77 -4.69 -6.82
N TYR A 102 1.38 -5.94 -6.66
CA TYR A 102 0.81 -6.47 -5.42
C TYR A 102 1.79 -7.45 -4.80
N ILE A 103 2.18 -7.18 -3.56
CA ILE A 103 3.16 -7.99 -2.84
C ILE A 103 2.44 -8.65 -1.65
N SER A 104 2.62 -9.95 -1.49
CA SER A 104 2.09 -10.65 -0.33
C SER A 104 2.75 -10.15 0.95
N TYR A 105 1.95 -9.72 1.91
CA TYR A 105 2.43 -9.30 3.23
C TYR A 105 2.53 -10.56 4.10
N ASP A 106 3.55 -11.34 3.84
CA ASP A 106 3.76 -12.66 4.41
C ASP A 106 4.39 -12.63 5.81
N GLU A 107 4.17 -13.67 6.57
CA GLU A 107 4.70 -13.77 7.92
C GLU A 107 6.22 -14.01 7.94
N SER A 108 6.75 -14.64 6.91
CA SER A 108 8.20 -14.92 6.82
C SER A 108 9.04 -13.68 6.56
N GLY A 109 8.42 -12.59 6.14
CA GLY A 109 9.12 -11.33 5.88
C GLY A 109 9.72 -11.21 4.48
N ALA A 110 9.38 -12.09 3.56
CA ALA A 110 9.87 -12.01 2.18
C ALA A 110 9.40 -10.72 1.49
N TRP A 111 8.32 -10.11 1.96
CA TRP A 111 7.83 -8.82 1.45
C TRP A 111 8.88 -7.72 1.54
N LYS A 112 9.79 -7.81 2.51
CA LYS A 112 10.86 -6.82 2.69
C LYS A 112 11.79 -6.78 1.49
N ILE A 113 12.15 -7.95 0.96
CA ILE A 113 12.99 -8.06 -0.24
C ILE A 113 12.25 -7.48 -1.44
N GLU A 114 10.97 -7.79 -1.59
CA GLU A 114 10.17 -7.30 -2.71
C GLU A 114 10.00 -5.79 -2.67
N ILE A 115 9.72 -5.21 -1.50
CA ILE A 115 9.64 -3.75 -1.35
C ILE A 115 11.00 -3.11 -1.67
N ALA A 116 12.08 -3.69 -1.18
CA ALA A 116 13.43 -3.15 -1.44
C ALA A 116 13.74 -3.14 -2.94
N LYS A 117 13.35 -4.17 -3.67
CA LYS A 117 13.51 -4.23 -5.13
C LYS A 117 12.72 -3.13 -5.83
N GLU A 118 11.47 -2.90 -5.41
CA GLU A 118 10.64 -1.84 -5.99
C GLU A 118 11.21 -0.46 -5.70
N LEU A 119 11.68 -0.22 -4.48
CA LEU A 119 12.32 1.05 -4.12
C LEU A 119 13.58 1.28 -4.93
N LYS A 120 14.40 0.26 -5.10
CA LYS A 120 15.62 0.36 -5.92
C LYS A 120 15.28 0.68 -7.37
N ALA A 121 14.28 0.00 -7.92
CA ALA A 121 13.82 0.26 -9.29
C ALA A 121 13.29 1.69 -9.46
N ALA A 122 12.75 2.28 -8.40
CA ALA A 122 12.25 3.65 -8.38
C ALA A 122 13.37 4.69 -8.18
N GLY A 123 14.61 4.26 -8.00
CA GLY A 123 15.75 5.16 -7.91
C GLY A 123 16.31 5.38 -6.51
N TYR A 124 15.77 4.69 -5.52
CA TYR A 124 16.29 4.80 -4.14
C TYR A 124 17.58 3.99 -3.98
N ASN A 125 18.48 4.51 -3.15
CA ASN A 125 19.71 3.81 -2.80
C ASN A 125 19.41 2.87 -1.62
N ILE A 126 19.26 1.57 -1.90
CA ILE A 126 18.89 0.58 -0.90
C ILE A 126 20.05 -0.36 -0.60
N ASP A 127 20.39 -0.48 0.69
CA ASP A 127 21.37 -1.45 1.16
C ASP A 127 20.67 -2.75 1.52
N PHE A 128 20.81 -3.75 0.65
CA PHE A 128 20.16 -5.06 0.83
C PHE A 128 20.71 -5.85 2.03
N ASN A 129 21.82 -5.43 2.61
CA ASN A 129 22.36 -6.05 3.83
C ASN A 129 21.59 -5.64 5.08
N LYS A 130 20.69 -4.65 4.98
CA LYS A 130 19.94 -4.10 6.12
C LYS A 130 18.48 -4.47 6.12
N LEU A 131 18.08 -5.48 5.34
CA LEU A 131 16.65 -5.83 5.21
C LEU A 131 16.10 -6.59 6.43
N PHE A 132 16.94 -7.28 7.15
CA PHE A 132 16.53 -8.13 8.28
C PHE A 132 17.27 -7.77 9.57
#